data_45f38aa9dc06834f8c09abcc3386fb8c
#
_entry.id   45f38aa9dc06834f8c09abcc3386fb8c
#
_cell.length_a   1.000
_cell.length_b   1.000
_cell.length_c   1.000
_cell.angle_alpha   90.00
_cell.angle_beta   90.00
_cell.angle_gamma   90.00
#
_symmetry.space_group_name_H-M   'P 1'
#
loop_
_entity.id
_entity.type
_entity.pdbx_description
1 polymer ?
#
loop_
_entity_poly.entity_id
_entity_poly.type
_entity_poly.pdbx_seq_one_letter_code
_entity_poly.pdbx_strand_id
1 'polypeptide(L)'
;GCASVNDWAEICEDGDIRDEEGACERLPPEKGGFSYRISRFKSERSGSLITAVGHRLSRSFVPHIGYKALQCLEGKKDLSALDVYDKILELRGDRLPDPAKIGNAGCFFQNPVIDRAKAAELQKRFPEMPQFEFGSEVKIPAGWLIDRAGLKGFAHERAAVWSKQALVLVNQGGARPEEVLDLAGIVTDKVRERY
;
A
#
# COMPACT_ATOMS: atom_id res chain seq x y z
N GLY A 1 -4.26 -3.96 -3.21
CA GLY A 1 -5.60 -3.62 -3.60
C GLY A 1 -6.45 -4.84 -3.85
N CYS A 2 -7.68 -4.80 -3.37
CA CYS A 2 -8.63 -5.90 -3.47
C CYS A 2 -9.64 -5.70 -4.61
N ALA A 3 -9.24 -5.07 -5.71
CA ALA A 3 -10.12 -4.80 -6.85
C ALA A 3 -10.81 -6.08 -7.39
N SER A 4 -10.12 -7.21 -7.33
CA SER A 4 -10.62 -8.51 -7.81
C SER A 4 -11.66 -9.17 -6.91
N VAL A 5 -11.86 -8.70 -5.68
CA VAL A 5 -12.84 -9.24 -4.72
C VAL A 5 -13.98 -8.29 -4.41
N ASN A 6 -13.95 -7.05 -4.95
CA ASN A 6 -15.06 -6.13 -4.83
C ASN A 6 -16.21 -6.58 -5.73
N ASP A 7 -17.42 -6.60 -5.19
CA ASP A 7 -18.64 -6.89 -5.94
C ASP A 7 -19.37 -5.59 -6.34
N TRP A 8 -19.32 -4.57 -5.50
CA TRP A 8 -19.83 -3.23 -5.76
C TRP A 8 -19.27 -2.20 -4.78
N ALA A 9 -19.32 -0.93 -5.15
CA ALA A 9 -19.09 0.19 -4.24
C ALA A 9 -20.32 1.11 -4.23
N GLU A 10 -20.70 1.59 -3.06
CA GLU A 10 -21.74 2.60 -2.89
C GLU A 10 -21.06 3.94 -2.63
N ILE A 11 -21.48 4.95 -3.36
CA ILE A 11 -20.93 6.30 -3.27
C ILE A 11 -22.03 7.32 -3.13
N CYS A 12 -21.74 8.41 -2.40
CA CYS A 12 -22.51 9.66 -2.43
C CYS A 12 -21.65 10.74 -3.08
N GLU A 13 -22.22 11.55 -3.96
CA GLU A 13 -21.52 12.68 -4.59
C GLU A 13 -21.70 13.98 -3.76
N ASP A 14 -20.76 14.91 -3.94
CA ASP A 14 -20.80 16.23 -3.27
C ASP A 14 -22.11 16.96 -3.59
N GLY A 15 -22.84 17.31 -2.55
CA GLY A 15 -24.15 17.97 -2.64
C GLY A 15 -25.31 17.12 -2.12
N ASP A 16 -25.21 15.78 -2.21
CA ASP A 16 -26.28 14.86 -1.81
C ASP A 16 -26.22 14.45 -0.33
N ILE A 17 -25.15 14.81 0.37
CA ILE A 17 -24.98 14.48 1.82
C ILE A 17 -25.98 15.26 2.71
N ARG A 18 -26.69 16.25 2.14
CA ARG A 18 -27.62 17.10 2.89
C ARG A 18 -29.09 16.71 2.78
N ASP A 19 -29.43 15.85 1.85
CA ASP A 19 -30.78 15.36 1.72
C ASP A 19 -30.97 14.12 2.59
N GLU A 20 -32.02 14.08 3.37
CA GLU A 20 -32.40 12.91 4.18
C GLU A 20 -32.65 11.65 3.33
N GLU A 21 -32.72 11.81 1.99
CA GLU A 21 -32.85 10.77 0.99
C GLU A 21 -31.58 10.60 0.11
N GLY A 22 -30.43 11.12 0.53
CA GLY A 22 -29.18 11.21 -0.22
C GLY A 22 -28.98 10.13 -1.27
N ALA A 23 -28.88 10.53 -2.54
CA ALA A 23 -28.79 9.62 -3.68
C ALA A 23 -27.47 8.86 -3.67
N CYS A 24 -27.45 7.68 -3.07
CA CYS A 24 -26.31 6.78 -3.13
C CYS A 24 -26.37 5.93 -4.41
N GLU A 25 -25.31 5.97 -5.21
CA GLU A 25 -25.17 5.13 -6.39
C GLU A 25 -24.35 3.88 -6.08
N ARG A 26 -24.82 2.70 -6.47
CA ARG A 26 -24.04 1.46 -6.43
C ARG A 26 -23.34 1.24 -7.76
N LEU A 27 -22.03 1.18 -7.71
CA LEU A 27 -21.18 1.01 -8.87
C LEU A 27 -20.59 -0.42 -8.91
N PRO A 28 -20.70 -1.12 -10.03
CA PRO A 28 -20.00 -2.37 -10.21
C PRO A 28 -18.48 -2.12 -10.38
N PRO A 29 -17.64 -3.15 -10.17
CA PRO A 29 -16.17 -3.02 -10.20
C PRO A 29 -15.62 -2.40 -11.47
N GLU A 30 -16.23 -2.68 -12.62
CA GLU A 30 -15.82 -2.20 -13.94
C GLU A 30 -15.89 -0.66 -14.04
N LYS A 31 -16.84 -0.06 -13.33
CA LYS A 31 -16.99 1.40 -13.25
C LYS A 31 -16.02 2.05 -12.25
N GLY A 32 -15.31 1.27 -11.44
CA GLY A 32 -14.33 1.77 -10.46
C GLY A 32 -12.99 2.21 -11.07
N GLY A 33 -12.68 1.79 -12.30
CA GLY A 33 -11.42 2.12 -12.98
C GLY A 33 -10.19 1.71 -12.16
N PHE A 34 -10.22 0.52 -11.55
CA PHE A 34 -9.16 0.06 -10.67
C PHE A 34 -7.91 -0.36 -11.44
N SER A 35 -6.77 0.20 -11.05
CA SER A 35 -5.44 -0.22 -11.47
C SER A 35 -4.44 -0.11 -10.31
N TYR A 36 -3.13 -0.19 -10.60
CA TYR A 36 -2.13 -0.11 -9.53
C TYR A 36 -2.17 1.25 -8.82
N ARG A 37 -2.69 1.25 -7.59
CA ARG A 37 -2.83 2.46 -6.76
C ARG A 37 -3.73 3.55 -7.33
N ILE A 38 -4.48 3.27 -8.39
CA ILE A 38 -5.39 4.21 -9.07
C ILE A 38 -6.82 3.68 -9.02
N SER A 39 -7.77 4.58 -8.92
CA SER A 39 -9.18 4.35 -9.14
C SER A 39 -9.84 5.66 -9.56
N ARG A 40 -11.04 5.62 -10.15
CA ARG A 40 -11.79 6.83 -10.50
C ARG A 40 -12.14 7.69 -9.27
N PHE A 41 -12.23 7.08 -8.10
CA PHE A 41 -12.44 7.77 -6.83
C PHE A 41 -11.23 8.63 -6.39
N LYS A 42 -10.07 8.45 -7.00
CA LYS A 42 -8.86 9.26 -6.77
C LYS A 42 -8.62 10.30 -7.87
N SER A 43 -9.43 10.33 -8.92
CA SER A 43 -9.30 11.21 -10.08
C SER A 43 -10.62 11.86 -10.43
N GLU A 44 -11.39 11.26 -11.31
CA GLU A 44 -12.62 11.83 -11.88
C GLU A 44 -13.74 12.05 -10.85
N ARG A 45 -13.77 11.21 -9.80
CA ARG A 45 -14.75 11.22 -8.70
C ARG A 45 -14.09 11.48 -7.34
N SER A 46 -13.10 12.34 -7.29
CA SER A 46 -12.35 12.64 -6.06
C SER A 46 -13.20 13.33 -4.98
N GLY A 47 -14.32 13.97 -5.36
CA GLY A 47 -15.30 14.53 -4.43
C GLY A 47 -16.33 13.53 -3.90
N SER A 48 -16.34 12.28 -4.38
CA SER A 48 -17.31 11.27 -3.93
C SER A 48 -16.90 10.65 -2.59
N LEU A 49 -17.87 10.48 -1.70
CA LEU A 49 -17.72 9.72 -0.46
C LEU A 49 -18.09 8.25 -0.70
N ILE A 50 -17.17 7.33 -0.45
CA ILE A 50 -17.46 5.89 -0.47
C ILE A 50 -18.09 5.51 0.85
N THR A 51 -19.37 5.16 0.85
CA THR A 51 -20.14 4.82 2.05
C THR A 51 -20.09 3.34 2.39
N ALA A 52 -20.03 2.48 1.37
CA ALA A 52 -19.93 1.04 1.54
C ALA A 52 -19.19 0.35 0.40
N VAL A 53 -18.59 -0.80 0.69
CA VAL A 53 -17.97 -1.67 -0.31
C VAL A 53 -18.45 -3.09 -0.11
N GLY A 54 -19.03 -3.70 -1.14
CA GLY A 54 -19.44 -5.09 -1.15
C GLY A 54 -18.29 -6.00 -1.62
N HIS A 55 -18.06 -7.09 -0.90
CA HIS A 55 -17.08 -8.10 -1.26
C HIS A 55 -17.78 -9.45 -1.50
N ARG A 56 -17.48 -10.10 -2.62
CA ARG A 56 -17.92 -11.46 -2.87
C ARG A 56 -16.86 -12.42 -2.37
N LEU A 57 -17.21 -13.24 -1.40
CA LEU A 57 -16.32 -14.23 -0.80
C LEU A 57 -16.76 -15.64 -1.17
N SER A 58 -15.81 -16.55 -1.34
CA SER A 58 -16.06 -17.98 -1.50
C SER A 58 -16.14 -18.68 -0.15
N ARG A 59 -17.04 -19.66 -0.01
CA ARG A 59 -17.04 -20.59 1.14
C ARG A 59 -16.04 -21.72 0.97
N SER A 60 -15.59 -21.96 -0.27
CA SER A 60 -14.55 -22.94 -0.56
C SER A 60 -13.19 -22.29 -0.41
N PHE A 61 -12.38 -22.81 0.50
CA PHE A 61 -11.03 -22.31 0.73
C PHE A 61 -10.09 -22.87 -0.33
N VAL A 62 -9.39 -21.94 -1.04
CA VAL A 62 -8.29 -22.24 -1.93
C VAL A 62 -7.09 -21.43 -1.47
N PRO A 63 -6.01 -22.06 -0.97
CA PRO A 63 -4.87 -21.34 -0.43
C PRO A 63 -4.09 -20.61 -1.54
N HIS A 64 -3.91 -19.30 -1.39
CA HIS A 64 -3.03 -18.49 -2.24
C HIS A 64 -1.74 -18.17 -1.47
N ILE A 65 -0.82 -19.14 -1.40
CA ILE A 65 0.44 -19.06 -0.64
C ILE A 65 1.67 -18.74 -1.50
N GLY A 66 1.48 -18.30 -2.76
CA GLY A 66 2.58 -17.92 -3.66
C GLY A 66 3.40 -16.70 -3.18
N TYR A 67 2.97 -15.98 -2.15
CA TYR A 67 3.77 -14.94 -1.52
C TYR A 67 4.93 -15.57 -0.73
N LYS A 68 6.16 -15.15 -1.02
CA LYS A 68 7.40 -15.74 -0.47
C LYS A 68 7.35 -15.99 1.05
N ALA A 69 6.77 -15.08 1.82
CA ALA A 69 6.69 -15.22 3.28
C ALA A 69 5.63 -16.23 3.74
N LEU A 70 4.75 -16.71 2.86
CA LEU A 70 3.76 -17.75 3.13
C LEU A 70 4.20 -19.13 2.62
N GLN A 71 5.31 -19.23 1.90
CA GLN A 71 5.85 -20.49 1.39
C GLN A 71 6.18 -21.50 2.50
N CYS A 72 6.41 -21.02 3.73
CA CYS A 72 6.57 -21.89 4.89
C CYS A 72 5.33 -22.75 5.20
N LEU A 73 4.18 -22.44 4.61
CA LEU A 73 2.94 -23.22 4.70
C LEU A 73 2.81 -24.27 3.60
N GLU A 74 3.72 -24.31 2.62
CA GLU A 74 3.75 -25.34 1.57
C GLU A 74 3.95 -26.72 2.19
N GLY A 75 3.20 -27.69 1.67
CA GLY A 75 3.27 -29.06 2.16
C GLY A 75 2.58 -29.33 3.50
N LYS A 76 2.01 -28.30 4.15
CA LYS A 76 1.19 -28.53 5.35
C LYS A 76 -0.05 -29.31 4.98
N LYS A 77 -0.21 -30.51 5.58
CA LYS A 77 -1.44 -31.30 5.47
C LYS A 77 -2.59 -30.54 6.14
N ASP A 78 -3.75 -30.58 5.53
CA ASP A 78 -4.98 -29.96 6.05
C ASP A 78 -4.86 -28.44 6.31
N LEU A 79 -4.14 -27.73 5.42
CA LEU A 79 -4.00 -26.27 5.51
C LEU A 79 -5.37 -25.60 5.46
N SER A 80 -5.70 -24.87 6.53
CA SER A 80 -6.96 -24.14 6.68
C SER A 80 -6.81 -22.66 6.36
N ALA A 81 -7.94 -21.97 6.16
CA ALA A 81 -7.97 -20.50 6.03
C ALA A 81 -7.44 -19.81 7.30
N LEU A 82 -7.68 -20.40 8.48
CA LEU A 82 -7.21 -19.87 9.75
C LEU A 82 -5.68 -19.92 9.85
N ASP A 83 -5.05 -20.99 9.39
CA ASP A 83 -3.59 -21.10 9.38
C ASP A 83 -2.94 -20.00 8.53
N VAL A 84 -3.53 -19.70 7.35
CA VAL A 84 -3.05 -18.62 6.50
C VAL A 84 -3.31 -17.26 7.14
N TYR A 85 -4.46 -17.06 7.76
CA TYR A 85 -4.82 -15.84 8.48
C TYR A 85 -3.86 -15.57 9.62
N ASP A 86 -3.63 -16.53 10.50
CA ASP A 86 -2.74 -16.41 11.66
C ASP A 86 -1.30 -16.09 11.23
N LYS A 87 -0.83 -16.76 10.17
CA LYS A 87 0.50 -16.47 9.61
C LYS A 87 0.60 -15.06 9.04
N ILE A 88 -0.45 -14.57 8.38
CA ILE A 88 -0.50 -13.18 7.90
C ILE A 88 -0.48 -12.19 9.07
N LEU A 89 -1.22 -12.46 10.15
CA LEU A 89 -1.21 -11.59 11.33
C LEU A 89 0.17 -11.55 11.99
N GLU A 90 0.82 -12.70 12.17
CA GLU A 90 2.19 -12.78 12.67
C GLU A 90 3.14 -11.93 11.83
N LEU A 91 3.18 -12.16 10.51
CA LEU A 91 4.05 -11.42 9.58
C LEU A 91 3.79 -9.92 9.57
N ARG A 92 2.53 -9.51 9.73
CA ARG A 92 2.17 -8.08 9.80
C ARG A 92 2.55 -7.48 11.15
N GLY A 93 2.32 -8.18 12.25
CA GLY A 93 2.72 -7.75 13.60
C GLY A 93 4.23 -7.53 13.74
N ASP A 94 5.02 -8.38 13.08
CA ASP A 94 6.47 -8.24 13.08
C ASP A 94 6.98 -7.03 12.29
N ARG A 95 6.26 -6.62 11.25
CA ARG A 95 6.72 -5.60 10.30
C ARG A 95 6.06 -4.24 10.47
N LEU A 96 4.79 -4.20 10.83
CA LEU A 96 4.00 -2.98 10.89
C LEU A 96 3.83 -2.51 12.33
N PRO A 97 3.82 -1.19 12.57
CA PRO A 97 3.50 -0.66 13.89
C PRO A 97 2.03 -0.96 14.23
N ASP A 98 1.78 -1.29 15.48
CA ASP A 98 0.42 -1.40 16.02
C ASP A 98 -0.18 0.02 16.14
N PRO A 99 -1.25 0.35 15.40
CA PRO A 99 -1.82 1.69 15.40
C PRO A 99 -2.45 2.09 16.73
N ALA A 100 -2.74 1.12 17.62
CA ALA A 100 -3.21 1.40 18.97
C ALA A 100 -2.06 1.90 19.89
N LYS A 101 -0.81 1.62 19.53
CA LYS A 101 0.39 1.98 20.32
C LYS A 101 1.15 3.15 19.72
N ILE A 102 1.22 3.22 18.38
CA ILE A 102 1.94 4.27 17.68
C ILE A 102 1.16 4.70 16.44
N GLY A 103 0.78 5.98 16.40
CA GLY A 103 0.13 6.58 15.25
C GLY A 103 1.00 6.45 14.00
N ASN A 104 0.41 6.15 12.86
CA ASN A 104 1.16 6.02 11.63
C ASN A 104 0.30 6.35 10.40
N ALA A 105 0.97 6.71 9.30
CA ALA A 105 0.35 6.98 8.01
C ALA A 105 0.35 5.75 7.09
N GLY A 106 0.62 4.54 7.62
CA GLY A 106 0.73 3.30 6.85
C GLY A 106 1.88 3.34 5.84
N CYS A 107 1.75 2.57 4.75
CA CYS A 107 2.70 2.60 3.63
C CYS A 107 2.49 3.90 2.83
N PHE A 108 3.22 4.94 3.18
CA PHE A 108 3.07 6.29 2.66
C PHE A 108 3.53 6.42 1.20
N PHE A 109 4.65 5.77 0.85
CA PHE A 109 5.23 5.88 -0.49
C PHE A 109 4.71 4.80 -1.44
N GLN A 110 4.57 5.17 -2.72
CA GLN A 110 4.28 4.22 -3.80
C GLN A 110 5.57 3.70 -4.41
N ASN A 111 5.53 2.48 -4.93
CA ASN A 111 6.62 1.96 -5.73
C ASN A 111 6.65 2.71 -7.07
N PRO A 112 7.77 3.32 -7.47
CA PRO A 112 7.89 3.95 -8.78
C PRO A 112 7.78 2.92 -9.89
N VAL A 113 7.10 3.32 -10.95
CA VAL A 113 7.01 2.60 -12.22
C VAL A 113 7.76 3.45 -13.25
N ILE A 114 8.75 2.86 -13.90
CA ILE A 114 9.66 3.55 -14.82
C ILE A 114 9.82 2.76 -16.12
N ASP A 115 10.27 3.42 -17.17
CA ASP A 115 10.56 2.75 -18.43
C ASP A 115 11.74 1.76 -18.32
N ARG A 116 11.79 0.80 -19.27
CA ARG A 116 12.81 -0.26 -19.28
C ARG A 116 14.23 0.27 -19.48
N ALA A 117 14.40 1.38 -20.20
CA ALA A 117 15.73 1.95 -20.46
C ALA A 117 16.32 2.52 -19.16
N LYS A 118 15.52 3.29 -18.42
CA LYS A 118 15.90 3.81 -17.10
C LYS A 118 16.12 2.68 -16.08
N ALA A 119 15.28 1.65 -16.10
CA ALA A 119 15.44 0.48 -15.24
C ALA A 119 16.78 -0.25 -15.52
N ALA A 120 17.16 -0.44 -16.78
CA ALA A 120 18.41 -1.04 -17.18
C ALA A 120 19.64 -0.18 -16.78
N GLU A 121 19.54 1.15 -16.87
CA GLU A 121 20.58 2.06 -16.39
C GLU A 121 20.78 1.92 -14.87
N LEU A 122 19.69 1.94 -14.11
CA LEU A 122 19.72 1.77 -12.65
C LEU A 122 20.28 0.39 -12.25
N GLN A 123 19.94 -0.67 -13.00
CA GLN A 123 20.44 -2.02 -12.73
C GLN A 123 21.97 -2.11 -12.90
N LYS A 124 22.55 -1.37 -13.84
CA LYS A 124 24.03 -1.29 -14.01
C LYS A 124 24.70 -0.60 -12.82
N ARG A 125 24.07 0.45 -12.28
CA ARG A 125 24.59 1.20 -11.12
C ARG A 125 24.34 0.50 -9.79
N PHE A 126 23.24 -0.24 -9.70
CA PHE A 126 22.79 -0.93 -8.49
C PHE A 126 22.34 -2.36 -8.82
N PRO A 127 23.30 -3.29 -9.02
CA PRO A 127 22.99 -4.67 -9.46
C PRO A 127 22.04 -5.44 -8.55
N GLU A 128 22.03 -5.13 -7.25
CA GLU A 128 21.16 -5.75 -6.26
C GLU A 128 19.74 -5.15 -6.19
N MET A 129 19.43 -4.10 -6.98
CA MET A 129 18.10 -3.46 -6.99
C MET A 129 17.06 -4.42 -7.53
N PRO A 130 16.03 -4.77 -6.72
CA PRO A 130 14.94 -5.61 -7.22
C PRO A 130 14.13 -4.85 -8.27
N GLN A 131 13.82 -5.53 -9.36
CA GLN A 131 12.99 -5.03 -10.44
C GLN A 131 11.86 -6.02 -10.71
N PHE A 132 10.66 -5.52 -10.94
CA PHE A 132 9.48 -6.33 -11.22
C PHE A 132 8.83 -5.86 -12.50
N GLU A 133 8.56 -6.79 -13.40
CA GLU A 133 7.81 -6.52 -14.63
C GLU A 133 6.44 -5.93 -14.33
N PHE A 134 6.08 -4.87 -15.04
CA PHE A 134 4.79 -4.20 -14.91
C PHE A 134 4.29 -3.73 -16.29
N GLY A 135 3.69 -4.64 -17.04
CA GLY A 135 3.32 -4.39 -18.43
C GLY A 135 4.55 -4.10 -19.30
N SER A 136 4.57 -2.96 -19.99
CA SER A 136 5.73 -2.48 -20.76
C SER A 136 6.80 -1.79 -19.94
N GLU A 137 6.54 -1.57 -18.65
CA GLU A 137 7.38 -0.83 -17.72
C GLU A 137 7.99 -1.74 -16.64
N VAL A 138 8.72 -1.15 -15.70
CA VAL A 138 9.35 -1.84 -14.58
C VAL A 138 8.99 -1.12 -13.29
N LYS A 139 8.57 -1.89 -12.29
CA LYS A 139 8.26 -1.39 -10.95
C LYS A 139 9.41 -1.67 -10.00
N ILE A 140 9.87 -0.64 -9.28
CA ILE A 140 10.94 -0.73 -8.29
C ILE A 140 10.35 -0.58 -6.88
N PRO A 141 10.72 -1.44 -5.91
CA PRO A 141 10.23 -1.31 -4.54
C PRO A 141 10.74 -0.04 -3.86
N ALA A 142 9.87 0.91 -3.56
CA ALA A 142 10.24 2.13 -2.83
C ALA A 142 10.84 1.82 -1.45
N GLY A 143 10.37 0.76 -0.79
CA GLY A 143 10.92 0.33 0.49
C GLY A 143 12.40 -0.07 0.40
N TRP A 144 12.82 -0.69 -0.70
CA TRP A 144 14.23 -0.99 -0.97
C TRP A 144 15.04 0.29 -1.18
N LEU A 145 14.53 1.22 -1.99
CA LEU A 145 15.20 2.51 -2.25
C LEU A 145 15.44 3.29 -0.95
N ILE A 146 14.42 3.40 -0.11
CA ILE A 146 14.47 4.11 1.17
C ILE A 146 15.42 3.41 2.16
N ASP A 147 15.35 2.08 2.27
CA ASP A 147 16.22 1.29 3.14
C ASP A 147 17.69 1.41 2.72
N ARG A 148 17.98 1.28 1.42
CA ARG A 148 19.34 1.42 0.87
C ARG A 148 19.85 2.85 0.86
N ALA A 149 18.98 3.85 0.91
CA ALA A 149 19.35 5.25 1.17
C ALA A 149 19.71 5.51 2.65
N GLY A 150 19.64 4.50 3.53
CA GLY A 150 19.94 4.62 4.96
C GLY A 150 18.87 5.34 5.77
N LEU A 151 17.63 5.39 5.25
CA LEU A 151 16.56 6.17 5.87
C LEU A 151 15.61 5.34 6.75
N LYS A 152 15.79 4.03 6.81
CA LYS A 152 15.03 3.17 7.71
C LYS A 152 15.37 3.48 9.16
N GLY A 153 14.36 3.84 9.96
CA GLY A 153 14.56 4.33 11.31
C GLY A 153 14.97 5.81 11.42
N PHE A 154 15.13 6.52 10.29
CA PHE A 154 15.44 7.94 10.29
C PHE A 154 14.29 8.74 10.88
N ALA A 155 14.61 9.64 11.80
CA ALA A 155 13.65 10.54 12.44
C ALA A 155 13.91 11.99 12.04
N HIS A 156 12.83 12.75 11.91
CA HIS A 156 12.81 14.18 11.71
C HIS A 156 11.72 14.78 12.59
N GLU A 157 12.13 15.67 13.50
CA GLU A 157 11.24 16.19 14.54
C GLU A 157 10.55 15.06 15.32
N ARG A 158 9.21 15.02 15.30
CA ARG A 158 8.39 14.01 15.98
C ARG A 158 7.84 12.93 15.04
N ALA A 159 8.28 12.93 13.79
CA ALA A 159 7.96 11.91 12.80
C ALA A 159 9.18 11.04 12.47
N ALA A 160 8.98 9.77 12.10
CA ALA A 160 10.07 8.88 11.73
C ALA A 160 9.66 7.89 10.64
N VAL A 161 10.64 7.40 9.89
CA VAL A 161 10.52 6.20 9.05
C VAL A 161 10.58 4.98 9.97
N TRP A 162 9.59 4.10 9.88
CA TRP A 162 9.54 2.93 10.75
C TRP A 162 10.75 2.00 10.56
N SER A 163 11.36 1.57 11.66
CA SER A 163 12.59 0.78 11.66
C SER A 163 12.43 -0.64 11.08
N LYS A 164 11.22 -1.18 11.03
CA LYS A 164 10.95 -2.53 10.48
C LYS A 164 10.38 -2.50 9.05
N GLN A 165 9.86 -1.34 8.59
CA GLN A 165 9.29 -1.18 7.26
C GLN A 165 9.49 0.26 6.76
N ALA A 166 10.40 0.44 5.81
CA ALA A 166 10.81 1.75 5.31
C ALA A 166 9.71 2.55 4.58
N LEU A 167 8.60 1.91 4.20
CA LEU A 167 7.45 2.61 3.60
C LEU A 167 6.54 3.30 4.62
N VAL A 168 6.66 2.95 5.91
CA VAL A 168 5.74 3.40 6.95
C VAL A 168 6.32 4.60 7.67
N LEU A 169 5.54 5.68 7.70
CA LEU A 169 5.83 6.85 8.53
C LEU A 169 5.05 6.76 9.83
N VAL A 170 5.74 6.99 10.94
CA VAL A 170 5.19 6.91 12.30
C VAL A 170 5.27 8.25 13.01
N ASN A 171 4.30 8.48 13.90
CA ASN A 171 4.28 9.58 14.84
C ASN A 171 4.90 9.11 16.17
N GLN A 172 6.04 9.66 16.52
CA GLN A 172 6.77 9.31 17.76
C GLN A 172 6.17 9.96 19.01
N GLY A 173 5.09 10.72 18.85
CA GLY A 173 4.37 11.38 19.93
C GLY A 173 4.16 12.88 19.63
N GLY A 174 2.91 13.27 19.37
CA GLY A 174 2.52 14.65 19.13
C GLY A 174 3.04 15.28 17.82
N ALA A 175 3.41 14.47 16.83
CA ALA A 175 3.79 14.99 15.52
C ALA A 175 2.61 15.70 14.84
N ARG A 176 2.85 16.87 14.28
CA ARG A 176 1.90 17.60 13.46
C ARG A 176 1.93 17.09 12.02
N PRO A 177 0.86 17.29 11.23
CA PRO A 177 0.82 16.86 9.82
C PRO A 177 2.00 17.40 9.00
N GLU A 178 2.40 18.65 9.23
CA GLU A 178 3.52 19.31 8.53
C GLU A 178 4.83 18.53 8.74
N GLU A 179 5.11 18.08 9.96
CA GLU A 179 6.33 17.34 10.30
C GLU A 179 6.39 15.97 9.58
N VAL A 180 5.23 15.35 9.36
CA VAL A 180 5.14 14.11 8.57
C VAL A 180 5.38 14.39 7.09
N LEU A 181 4.85 15.50 6.55
CA LEU A 181 5.06 15.90 5.17
C LEU A 181 6.51 16.33 4.92
N ASP A 182 7.12 17.07 5.85
CA ASP A 182 8.53 17.44 5.80
C ASP A 182 9.44 16.21 5.77
N LEU A 183 9.18 15.25 6.67
CA LEU A 183 9.89 13.97 6.64
C LEU A 183 9.72 13.25 5.28
N ALA A 184 8.51 13.23 4.73
CA ALA A 184 8.25 12.61 3.43
C ALA A 184 9.01 13.33 2.30
N GLY A 185 9.12 14.66 2.36
CA GLY A 185 9.94 15.48 1.46
C GLY A 185 11.42 15.09 1.55
N ILE A 186 11.99 15.06 2.76
CA ILE A 186 13.38 14.66 3.01
C ILE A 186 13.67 13.26 2.45
N VAL A 187 12.78 12.30 2.69
CA VAL A 187 12.93 10.94 2.17
C VAL A 187 12.94 10.93 0.64
N THR A 188 12.02 11.68 0.02
CA THR A 188 11.90 11.77 -1.44
C THR A 188 13.15 12.37 -2.06
N ASP A 189 13.66 13.47 -1.49
CA ASP A 189 14.85 14.15 -2.02
C ASP A 189 16.10 13.30 -1.88
N LYS A 190 16.31 12.67 -0.74
CA LYS A 190 17.46 11.75 -0.55
C LYS A 190 17.42 10.54 -1.47
N VAL A 191 16.23 9.99 -1.75
CA VAL A 191 16.08 8.92 -2.74
C VAL A 191 16.38 9.44 -4.15
N ARG A 192 15.88 10.63 -4.51
CA ARG A 192 16.12 11.26 -5.82
C ARG A 192 17.60 11.60 -6.05
N GLU A 193 18.30 12.08 -5.02
CA GLU A 193 19.74 12.39 -5.08
C GLU A 193 20.58 11.12 -5.33
N ARG A 194 20.16 10.00 -4.77
CA ARG A 194 20.90 8.75 -4.84
C ARG A 194 20.70 8.00 -6.16
N TYR A 195 19.48 8.01 -6.69
CA TYR A 195 19.03 7.19 -7.82
C TYR A 195 18.62 8.02 -9.03
#